data_5e1d35732b1c839a3a55c83427ef1a21
#
_entry.id   5e1d35732b1c839a3a55c83427ef1a21
#
_cell.length_a   1.000
_cell.length_b   1.000
_cell.length_c   1.000
_cell.angle_alpha   90.00
_cell.angle_beta   90.00
_cell.angle_gamma   90.00
#
_symmetry.space_group_name_H-M   'P 1'
#
loop_
_entity.id
_entity.type
_entity.pdbx_description
1 polymer ?
#
loop_
_entity_poly.entity_id
_entity_poly.type
_entity_poly.pdbx_seq_one_letter_code
_entity_poly.pdbx_strand_id
1 'polypeptide(L)'
;MTIRVFAVGIVILGLCAARAGSQSAATGGFDRLKTLVGTWDAVTPEGAPLTSTIRLVSNGTAIEETFQSTEAHQMVTLYSRDGDKIAMVHLCEIGNQPRMETPSIAAGARDFDFSFTGATNLASPEDMHMHHMFLQIADNDHFNETWTLHANGKDQEHALFHFTRRKS
;
A
#
# COMPACT_ATOMS: atom_id res chain seq x y z
N MET A 1 -68.57 14.42 -27.30
CA MET A 1 -68.11 13.26 -26.51
C MET A 1 -66.53 13.30 -26.46
N THR A 2 -65.98 13.92 -25.43
CA THR A 2 -64.58 14.35 -25.39
C THR A 2 -63.86 13.39 -24.43
N ILE A 3 -62.95 12.56 -24.97
CA ILE A 3 -62.17 11.59 -24.21
C ILE A 3 -60.92 12.32 -23.64
N ARG A 4 -60.83 12.40 -22.32
CA ARG A 4 -59.63 12.87 -21.62
C ARG A 4 -58.68 11.69 -21.33
N VAL A 5 -57.49 11.68 -21.92
CA VAL A 5 -56.44 10.75 -21.65
C VAL A 5 -55.60 11.27 -20.47
N PHE A 6 -55.56 10.56 -19.36
CA PHE A 6 -54.67 10.83 -18.23
C PHE A 6 -53.33 10.13 -18.50
N ALA A 7 -52.25 10.90 -18.60
CA ALA A 7 -50.89 10.38 -18.62
C ALA A 7 -50.43 10.14 -17.18
N VAL A 8 -50.13 8.88 -16.84
CA VAL A 8 -49.51 8.49 -15.57
C VAL A 8 -48.00 8.58 -15.76
N GLY A 9 -47.39 9.60 -15.15
CA GLY A 9 -45.93 9.71 -15.10
C GLY A 9 -45.35 8.77 -14.03
N ILE A 10 -44.57 7.81 -14.45
CA ILE A 10 -43.77 6.93 -13.55
C ILE A 10 -42.48 7.69 -13.21
N VAL A 11 -42.36 8.12 -11.97
CA VAL A 11 -41.10 8.64 -11.42
C VAL A 11 -40.24 7.45 -10.95
N ILE A 12 -39.18 7.15 -11.69
CA ILE A 12 -38.16 6.17 -11.27
C ILE A 12 -37.17 6.92 -10.38
N LEU A 13 -37.33 6.82 -9.07
CA LEU A 13 -36.27 7.20 -8.13
C LEU A 13 -35.13 6.15 -8.17
N GLY A 14 -34.05 6.49 -8.86
CA GLY A 14 -32.85 5.67 -8.90
C GLY A 14 -32.14 5.63 -7.55
N LEU A 15 -32.01 4.45 -6.97
CA LEU A 15 -31.16 4.19 -5.79
C LEU A 15 -29.67 4.35 -6.18
N CYS A 16 -29.07 5.50 -5.88
CA CYS A 16 -27.62 5.71 -5.93
C CYS A 16 -27.04 5.84 -4.50
N ALA A 17 -27.18 4.81 -3.66
CA ALA A 17 -26.74 4.91 -2.25
C ALA A 17 -25.61 3.96 -1.84
N ALA A 18 -25.03 3.16 -2.74
CA ALA A 18 -24.18 2.03 -2.32
C ALA A 18 -22.65 2.23 -2.45
N ARG A 19 -22.14 3.40 -2.88
CA ARG A 19 -20.69 3.59 -3.10
C ARG A 19 -19.97 4.50 -2.10
N ALA A 20 -20.67 5.25 -1.26
CA ALA A 20 -20.04 6.22 -0.36
C ALA A 20 -19.26 5.60 0.80
N GLY A 21 -19.63 4.41 1.27
CA GLY A 21 -19.00 3.76 2.44
C GLY A 21 -17.60 3.19 2.16
N SER A 22 -17.40 2.60 1.00
CA SER A 22 -16.15 1.96 0.60
C SER A 22 -15.03 2.99 0.37
N GLN A 23 -15.32 4.08 -0.31
CA GLN A 23 -14.34 5.13 -0.57
C GLN A 23 -13.91 5.87 0.72
N SER A 24 -14.81 6.02 1.68
CA SER A 24 -14.48 6.60 3.00
C SER A 24 -13.55 5.71 3.81
N ALA A 25 -13.73 4.38 3.76
CA ALA A 25 -12.86 3.43 4.46
C ALA A 25 -11.42 3.43 3.88
N ALA A 26 -11.29 3.38 2.57
CA ALA A 26 -9.98 3.43 1.89
C ALA A 26 -9.26 4.77 2.14
N THR A 27 -9.99 5.87 2.17
CA THR A 27 -9.44 7.19 2.53
C THR A 27 -8.86 7.15 3.94
N GLY A 28 -9.58 6.58 4.90
CA GLY A 28 -9.11 6.45 6.28
C GLY A 28 -7.87 5.56 6.42
N GLY A 29 -7.78 4.46 5.67
CA GLY A 29 -6.60 3.59 5.63
C GLY A 29 -5.37 4.31 5.08
N PHE A 30 -5.52 5.01 3.96
CA PHE A 30 -4.43 5.80 3.37
C PHE A 30 -3.99 6.96 4.27
N ASP A 31 -4.94 7.64 4.94
CA ASP A 31 -4.63 8.68 5.93
C ASP A 31 -3.89 8.11 7.14
N ARG A 32 -4.14 6.86 7.49
CA ARG A 32 -3.37 6.18 8.53
C ARG A 32 -1.91 5.95 8.09
N LEU A 33 -1.64 5.55 6.84
CA LEU A 33 -0.26 5.47 6.33
C LEU A 33 0.44 6.83 6.32
N LYS A 34 -0.27 7.93 6.08
CA LYS A 34 0.31 9.29 6.15
C LYS A 34 0.87 9.63 7.54
N THR A 35 0.42 8.98 8.61
CA THR A 35 0.99 9.19 9.95
C THR A 35 2.42 8.70 10.08
N LEU A 36 2.89 7.87 9.13
CA LEU A 36 4.26 7.38 9.06
C LEU A 36 5.23 8.39 8.43
N VAL A 37 4.76 9.51 7.90
CA VAL A 37 5.65 10.55 7.35
C VAL A 37 6.72 10.93 8.37
N GLY A 38 8.00 10.85 7.95
CA GLY A 38 9.16 11.08 8.81
C GLY A 38 10.35 10.20 8.44
N THR A 39 11.34 10.19 9.31
CA THR A 39 12.54 9.34 9.19
C THR A 39 12.53 8.29 10.29
N TRP A 40 12.92 7.09 9.92
CA TRP A 40 12.85 5.92 10.78
C TRP A 40 14.16 5.14 10.72
N ASP A 41 14.56 4.61 11.85
CA ASP A 41 15.76 3.78 11.99
C ASP A 41 15.37 2.33 12.24
N ALA A 42 16.07 1.41 11.57
CA ALA A 42 15.97 -0.02 11.75
C ALA A 42 17.34 -0.66 11.57
N VAL A 43 17.39 -1.98 11.60
CA VAL A 43 18.53 -2.79 11.18
C VAL A 43 18.09 -3.83 10.18
N THR A 44 18.98 -4.18 9.25
CA THR A 44 18.75 -5.29 8.33
C THR A 44 18.81 -6.63 9.08
N PRO A 45 18.34 -7.75 8.48
CA PRO A 45 18.50 -9.08 9.09
C PRO A 45 19.95 -9.43 9.46
N GLU A 46 20.93 -8.86 8.72
CA GLU A 46 22.37 -9.04 8.97
C GLU A 46 22.92 -8.07 10.02
N GLY A 47 22.08 -7.21 10.60
CA GLY A 47 22.45 -6.27 11.65
C GLY A 47 23.04 -4.94 11.16
N ALA A 48 23.00 -4.64 9.86
CA ALA A 48 23.45 -3.36 9.34
C ALA A 48 22.41 -2.25 9.57
N PRO A 49 22.83 -0.99 9.79
CA PRO A 49 21.90 0.12 9.90
C PRO A 49 21.04 0.30 8.63
N LEU A 50 19.75 0.52 8.82
CA LEU A 50 18.79 0.84 7.77
C LEU A 50 18.02 2.10 8.14
N THR A 51 17.86 3.00 7.19
CA THR A 51 17.01 4.18 7.34
C THR A 51 15.85 4.09 6.35
N SER A 52 14.60 4.27 6.84
CA SER A 52 13.44 4.54 6.00
C SER A 52 13.07 6.02 6.11
N THR A 53 12.89 6.67 4.96
CA THR A 53 12.38 8.03 4.86
C THR A 53 11.06 8.00 4.13
N ILE A 54 9.99 8.42 4.82
CA ILE A 54 8.61 8.41 4.31
C ILE A 54 8.15 9.85 4.12
N ARG A 55 7.68 10.18 2.92
CA ARG A 55 7.20 11.52 2.58
C ARG A 55 5.95 11.51 1.71
N LEU A 56 5.17 12.58 1.80
CA LEU A 56 4.07 12.81 0.86
C LEU A 56 4.62 13.34 -0.47
N VAL A 57 4.12 12.78 -1.56
CA VAL A 57 4.41 13.22 -2.93
C VAL A 57 3.12 13.46 -3.70
N SER A 58 3.22 13.95 -4.93
CA SER A 58 2.05 14.17 -5.81
C SER A 58 0.93 14.97 -5.11
N ASN A 59 1.31 16.09 -4.47
CA ASN A 59 0.38 16.96 -3.74
C ASN A 59 -0.41 16.22 -2.63
N GLY A 60 0.22 15.24 -1.96
CA GLY A 60 -0.36 14.47 -0.86
C GLY A 60 -1.28 13.32 -1.28
N THR A 61 -1.33 12.99 -2.58
CA THR A 61 -2.13 11.86 -3.10
C THR A 61 -1.35 10.54 -3.15
N ALA A 62 -0.02 10.59 -2.95
CA ALA A 62 0.83 9.42 -2.85
C ALA A 62 1.83 9.57 -1.70
N ILE A 63 2.34 8.44 -1.24
CA ILE A 63 3.41 8.33 -0.25
C ILE A 63 4.60 7.69 -0.94
N GLU A 64 5.77 8.25 -0.74
CA GLU A 64 7.03 7.65 -1.13
C GLU A 64 7.77 7.22 0.13
N GLU A 65 8.24 6.01 0.15
CA GLU A 65 9.14 5.46 1.14
C GLU A 65 10.47 5.11 0.48
N THR A 66 11.55 5.57 1.05
CA THR A 66 12.91 5.28 0.59
C THR A 66 13.63 4.47 1.65
N PHE A 67 14.02 3.24 1.34
CA PHE A 67 14.92 2.43 2.15
C PHE A 67 16.35 2.69 1.73
N GLN A 68 17.22 2.94 2.71
CA GLN A 68 18.63 3.18 2.47
C GLN A 68 19.48 2.53 3.54
N SER A 69 20.24 1.50 3.17
CA SER A 69 21.23 0.84 4.05
C SER A 69 22.64 1.38 3.83
N THR A 70 22.99 1.76 2.59
CA THR A 70 24.23 2.44 2.19
C THR A 70 23.92 3.43 1.07
N GLU A 71 24.89 4.28 0.69
CA GLU A 71 24.71 5.17 -0.47
C GLU A 71 24.42 4.41 -1.79
N ALA A 72 24.90 3.18 -1.92
CA ALA A 72 24.74 2.34 -3.11
C ALA A 72 23.47 1.46 -3.08
N HIS A 73 22.88 1.24 -1.91
CA HIS A 73 21.74 0.35 -1.70
C HIS A 73 20.52 1.17 -1.29
N GLN A 74 19.74 1.57 -2.27
CA GLN A 74 18.51 2.32 -2.08
C GLN A 74 17.37 1.65 -2.83
N MET A 75 16.25 1.45 -2.15
CA MET A 75 14.99 1.01 -2.75
C MET A 75 13.90 2.04 -2.49
N VAL A 76 12.92 2.10 -3.37
CA VAL A 76 11.80 3.04 -3.23
C VAL A 76 10.48 2.29 -3.35
N THR A 77 9.54 2.57 -2.44
CA THR A 77 8.17 2.11 -2.53
C THR A 77 7.22 3.30 -2.66
N LEU A 78 6.31 3.23 -3.62
CA LEU A 78 5.27 4.22 -3.81
C LEU A 78 3.91 3.62 -3.44
N TYR A 79 3.18 4.29 -2.56
CA TYR A 79 1.83 3.91 -2.16
C TYR A 79 0.82 4.93 -2.67
N SER A 80 -0.30 4.46 -3.21
CA SER A 80 -1.40 5.27 -3.68
C SER A 80 -2.75 4.61 -3.42
N ARG A 81 -3.83 5.41 -3.45
CA ARG A 81 -5.18 4.83 -3.37
C ARG A 81 -5.63 4.30 -4.71
N ASP A 82 -6.29 3.13 -4.68
CA ASP A 82 -7.03 2.57 -5.79
C ASP A 82 -8.44 2.15 -5.31
N GLY A 83 -9.41 3.05 -5.47
CA GLY A 83 -10.76 2.84 -4.95
C GLY A 83 -10.78 2.71 -3.42
N ASP A 84 -11.10 1.54 -2.93
CA ASP A 84 -11.13 1.14 -1.50
C ASP A 84 -9.90 0.36 -1.05
N LYS A 85 -8.91 0.23 -1.93
CA LYS A 85 -7.64 -0.44 -1.69
C LYS A 85 -6.49 0.57 -1.65
N ILE A 86 -5.34 0.10 -1.22
CA ILE A 86 -4.06 0.78 -1.38
C ILE A 86 -3.21 -0.06 -2.31
N ALA A 87 -2.77 0.54 -3.41
CA ALA A 87 -1.81 -0.04 -4.34
C ALA A 87 -0.41 0.43 -4.01
N MET A 88 0.58 -0.44 -4.20
CA MET A 88 1.98 -0.09 -4.10
C MET A 88 2.80 -0.60 -5.29
N VAL A 89 3.90 0.09 -5.55
CA VAL A 89 4.97 -0.34 -6.46
C VAL A 89 6.28 -0.26 -5.69
N HIS A 90 7.00 -1.38 -5.64
CA HIS A 90 8.32 -1.46 -5.02
C HIS A 90 9.41 -1.46 -6.11
N LEU A 91 10.27 -0.45 -6.11
CA LEU A 91 11.41 -0.33 -7.01
C LEU A 91 12.59 -1.07 -6.36
N CYS A 92 12.69 -2.37 -6.65
CA CYS A 92 13.60 -3.29 -5.98
C CYS A 92 15.00 -3.24 -6.59
N GLU A 93 16.03 -3.36 -5.76
CA GLU A 93 17.43 -3.40 -6.19
C GLU A 93 17.78 -4.65 -7.04
N ILE A 94 16.97 -5.71 -6.97
CA ILE A 94 17.13 -6.89 -7.85
C ILE A 94 16.69 -6.64 -9.30
N GLY A 95 16.23 -5.42 -9.62
CA GLY A 95 15.98 -4.96 -10.98
C GLY A 95 14.55 -5.16 -11.49
N ASN A 96 13.65 -5.73 -10.73
CA ASN A 96 12.22 -5.78 -11.04
C ASN A 96 11.40 -4.80 -10.17
N GLN A 97 10.15 -4.56 -10.56
CA GLN A 97 9.27 -3.64 -9.85
C GLN A 97 7.95 -4.37 -9.53
N PRO A 98 7.90 -5.09 -8.41
CA PRO A 98 6.67 -5.71 -7.91
C PRO A 98 5.59 -4.67 -7.65
N ARG A 99 4.37 -5.01 -8.02
CA ARG A 99 3.13 -4.31 -7.69
C ARG A 99 2.33 -5.19 -6.75
N MET A 100 1.83 -4.57 -5.70
CA MET A 100 1.00 -5.24 -4.71
C MET A 100 -0.19 -4.36 -4.36
N GLU A 101 -1.25 -4.95 -3.83
CA GLU A 101 -2.39 -4.22 -3.34
C GLU A 101 -2.95 -4.85 -2.06
N THR A 102 -3.59 -4.01 -1.26
CA THR A 102 -4.35 -4.50 -0.10
C THR A 102 -5.73 -4.95 -0.51
N PRO A 103 -6.43 -5.78 0.28
CA PRO A 103 -7.89 -5.85 0.23
C PRO A 103 -8.52 -4.50 0.63
N SER A 104 -9.85 -4.41 0.66
CA SER A 104 -10.54 -3.23 1.19
C SER A 104 -10.10 -2.92 2.62
N ILE A 105 -9.69 -1.66 2.87
CA ILE A 105 -9.14 -1.22 4.16
C ILE A 105 -10.20 -0.55 5.00
N ALA A 106 -10.36 -1.00 6.24
CA ALA A 106 -11.21 -0.35 7.22
C ALA A 106 -10.61 0.99 7.70
N ALA A 107 -11.47 1.95 8.03
CA ALA A 107 -11.02 3.19 8.65
C ALA A 107 -10.32 2.88 10.00
N GLY A 108 -9.15 3.48 10.24
CA GLY A 108 -8.36 3.27 11.45
C GLY A 108 -7.58 1.96 11.48
N ALA A 109 -7.48 1.22 10.37
CA ALA A 109 -6.63 0.04 10.25
C ALA A 109 -5.19 0.34 10.70
N ARG A 110 -4.58 -0.64 11.34
CA ARG A 110 -3.17 -0.60 11.75
C ARG A 110 -2.34 -1.59 10.97
N ASP A 111 -2.99 -2.56 10.34
CA ASP A 111 -2.39 -3.66 9.60
C ASP A 111 -2.76 -3.52 8.14
N PHE A 112 -1.75 -3.60 7.28
CA PHE A 112 -1.86 -3.46 5.83
C PHE A 112 -1.19 -4.66 5.19
N ASP A 113 -2.01 -5.51 4.58
CA ASP A 113 -1.59 -6.75 3.94
C ASP A 113 -1.53 -6.52 2.42
N PHE A 114 -0.33 -6.44 1.86
CA PHE A 114 -0.10 -6.18 0.45
C PHE A 114 0.25 -7.47 -0.28
N SER A 115 -0.65 -7.93 -1.13
CA SER A 115 -0.49 -9.14 -1.94
C SER A 115 -0.08 -8.81 -3.37
N PHE A 116 0.76 -9.63 -3.95
CA PHE A 116 1.30 -9.48 -5.32
C PHE A 116 0.20 -9.45 -6.38
N THR A 117 0.31 -8.52 -7.32
CA THR A 117 -0.58 -8.37 -8.48
C THR A 117 0.16 -8.41 -9.81
N GLY A 118 1.50 -8.37 -9.79
CA GLY A 118 2.35 -8.42 -10.98
C GLY A 118 3.66 -7.68 -10.76
N ALA A 119 4.56 -7.80 -11.71
CA ALA A 119 5.81 -7.04 -11.71
C ALA A 119 6.24 -6.71 -13.14
N THR A 120 7.08 -5.68 -13.29
CA THR A 120 7.86 -5.46 -14.52
C THR A 120 9.19 -6.19 -14.41
N ASN A 121 9.82 -6.47 -15.57
CA ASN A 121 11.12 -7.15 -15.66
C ASN A 121 11.16 -8.54 -14.99
N LEU A 122 10.08 -9.30 -15.07
CA LEU A 122 10.05 -10.73 -14.82
C LEU A 122 9.98 -11.45 -16.16
N ALA A 123 10.91 -12.33 -16.44
CA ALA A 123 10.84 -13.20 -17.64
C ALA A 123 9.85 -14.35 -17.42
N SER A 124 9.65 -14.76 -16.17
CA SER A 124 8.75 -15.83 -15.73
C SER A 124 8.14 -15.48 -14.38
N PRO A 125 6.91 -15.95 -14.07
CA PRO A 125 6.32 -15.84 -12.72
C PRO A 125 7.19 -16.48 -11.62
N GLU A 126 8.05 -17.42 -11.96
CA GLU A 126 8.95 -18.13 -11.04
C GLU A 126 10.24 -17.35 -10.73
N ASP A 127 10.49 -16.25 -11.47
CA ASP A 127 11.67 -15.42 -11.23
C ASP A 127 11.59 -14.77 -9.85
N MET A 128 12.76 -14.55 -9.26
CA MET A 128 12.87 -13.96 -7.93
C MET A 128 12.28 -12.55 -7.88
N HIS A 129 11.33 -12.32 -6.96
CA HIS A 129 10.68 -11.03 -6.72
C HIS A 129 10.08 -10.94 -5.32
N MET A 130 9.91 -9.73 -4.79
CA MET A 130 9.10 -9.53 -3.59
C MET A 130 7.62 -9.82 -3.91
N HIS A 131 7.01 -10.73 -3.14
CA HIS A 131 5.70 -11.30 -3.43
C HIS A 131 4.61 -10.88 -2.44
N HIS A 132 5.00 -10.47 -1.24
CA HIS A 132 4.09 -10.01 -0.20
C HIS A 132 4.80 -9.03 0.73
N MET A 133 4.04 -8.08 1.27
CA MET A 133 4.49 -7.21 2.33
C MET A 133 3.38 -6.99 3.35
N PHE A 134 3.69 -7.18 4.62
CA PHE A 134 2.80 -6.88 5.73
C PHE A 134 3.36 -5.73 6.55
N LEU A 135 2.62 -4.60 6.58
CA LEU A 135 2.97 -3.42 7.36
C LEU A 135 2.04 -3.31 8.56
N GLN A 136 2.62 -3.21 9.76
CA GLN A 136 1.90 -3.06 11.02
C GLN A 136 2.32 -1.80 11.75
N ILE A 137 1.40 -0.89 12.00
CA ILE A 137 1.62 0.31 12.80
C ILE A 137 1.40 -0.03 14.28
N ALA A 138 2.47 -0.21 15.03
CA ALA A 138 2.42 -0.53 16.45
C ALA A 138 1.92 0.67 17.28
N ASP A 139 2.54 1.85 17.09
CA ASP A 139 2.16 3.12 17.72
C ASP A 139 2.65 4.32 16.89
N ASN A 140 2.79 5.50 17.48
CA ASN A 140 3.24 6.71 16.76
C ASN A 140 4.74 6.71 16.46
N ASP A 141 5.52 5.92 17.18
CA ASP A 141 6.97 5.89 17.13
C ASP A 141 7.52 4.53 16.65
N HIS A 142 6.63 3.53 16.38
CA HIS A 142 7.04 2.21 15.93
C HIS A 142 6.10 1.65 14.87
N PHE A 143 6.67 1.08 13.82
CA PHE A 143 5.99 0.21 12.87
C PHE A 143 6.90 -0.94 12.44
N ASN A 144 6.30 -1.98 11.88
CA ASN A 144 7.01 -3.17 11.41
C ASN A 144 6.67 -3.41 9.94
N GLU A 145 7.62 -3.97 9.21
CA GLU A 145 7.39 -4.53 7.89
C GLU A 145 7.96 -5.93 7.78
N THR A 146 7.14 -6.86 7.32
CA THR A 146 7.56 -8.22 6.98
C THR A 146 7.46 -8.37 5.47
N TRP A 147 8.57 -8.71 4.84
CA TRP A 147 8.67 -8.93 3.41
C TRP A 147 8.83 -10.41 3.09
N THR A 148 8.10 -10.87 2.09
CA THR A 148 8.17 -12.25 1.57
C THR A 148 8.75 -12.22 0.17
N LEU A 149 9.78 -13.02 -0.06
CA LEU A 149 10.42 -13.23 -1.35
C LEU A 149 9.85 -14.49 -2.01
N HIS A 150 9.47 -14.38 -3.27
CA HIS A 150 9.24 -15.53 -4.14
C HIS A 150 10.54 -15.90 -4.84
N ALA A 151 10.97 -17.14 -4.73
CA ALA A 151 12.15 -17.64 -5.43
C ALA A 151 12.07 -19.15 -5.60
N ASN A 152 12.45 -19.66 -6.79
CA ASN A 152 12.42 -21.10 -7.10
C ASN A 152 11.04 -21.74 -6.87
N GLY A 153 9.96 -21.03 -7.25
CA GLY A 153 8.59 -21.48 -7.12
C GLY A 153 8.08 -21.57 -5.68
N LYS A 154 8.69 -20.85 -4.74
CA LYS A 154 8.31 -20.87 -3.32
C LYS A 154 8.41 -19.49 -2.70
N ASP A 155 7.43 -19.21 -1.84
CA ASP A 155 7.45 -18.04 -0.98
C ASP A 155 8.22 -18.35 0.31
N GLN A 156 9.05 -17.42 0.73
CA GLN A 156 9.82 -17.49 1.98
C GLN A 156 9.88 -16.12 2.64
N GLU A 157 9.74 -16.05 3.95
CA GLU A 157 10.01 -14.82 4.68
C GLU A 157 11.45 -14.38 4.38
N HIS A 158 11.61 -13.13 3.96
CA HIS A 158 12.91 -12.60 3.55
C HIS A 158 13.47 -11.64 4.59
N ALA A 159 12.64 -10.71 5.06
CA ALA A 159 13.08 -9.71 6.03
C ALA A 159 11.93 -9.25 6.92
N LEU A 160 12.24 -9.08 8.21
CA LEU A 160 11.40 -8.39 9.19
C LEU A 160 12.17 -7.18 9.69
N PHE A 161 11.59 -6.00 9.49
CA PHE A 161 12.14 -4.74 9.95
C PHE A 161 11.28 -4.18 11.09
N HIS A 162 11.95 -3.77 12.17
CA HIS A 162 11.35 -3.03 13.27
C HIS A 162 11.83 -1.59 13.20
N PHE A 163 10.94 -0.69 12.81
CA PHE A 163 11.25 0.72 12.63
C PHE A 163 10.93 1.51 13.89
N THR A 164 11.88 2.35 14.29
CA THR A 164 11.72 3.34 15.37
C THR A 164 11.86 4.73 14.79
N ARG A 165 10.94 5.64 15.11
CA ARG A 165 10.94 7.01 14.62
C ARG A 165 12.18 7.76 15.10
N ARG A 166 12.94 8.34 14.17
CA ARG A 166 14.05 9.22 14.49
C ARG A 166 13.51 10.52 15.09
N LYS A 167 13.96 10.84 16.29
CA LYS A 167 13.64 12.13 16.93
C LYS A 167 14.53 13.20 16.34
N SER A 168 13.93 14.33 15.95
CA SER A 168 14.62 15.53 15.49
C SER A 168 15.28 16.27 16.64
#